data_1d29b18cc61fb0147abb848e21570298
#
_entry.id   1d29b18cc61fb0147abb848e21570298
#
_cell.length_a   1.000
_cell.length_b   1.000
_cell.length_c   1.000
_cell.angle_alpha   90.00
_cell.angle_beta   90.00
_cell.angle_gamma   90.00
#
_symmetry.space_group_name_H-M   'P 1'
#
loop_
_entity.id
_entity.type
_entity.pdbx_description
1 polymer ?
#
loop_
_entity_poly.entity_id
_entity_poly.type
_entity_poly.pdbx_seq_one_letter_code
_entity_poly.pdbx_strand_id
1 'polypeptide(L)'
;MEHEVINRISKVGPETIGAELEIEVGDILLNINGQPINDIIEYRYFISDEYLEMDIQKSNGEIWTLEIEKEYDEDLGLEFENPIIDQSKNCQNQCIFCFVDQLPNNMRKTLYFKDDDSRLSFLQGNYITLTNMKEEEIQRIIDYRISPINLSVHATDPALRVKMLNNKKAGDILKVMRDFNDHEIKMNCQIVLCPGVNDGKHLDKTIQDLKELQHIQSTAIVPVGITKYREGLFLMKPYDQGTASKVIEQVEAWQRSIVKEKGRRFVHLSDEFYILAQRPFPKIKDYEGFPQIENGVGLVAKFRGEVDEALAMEKFKAEQGSRPELKDLMDVNRQVLVQLVTGVLAKEFMENIAKKVHSVLPFIEFEVIPVKNRFFGETITVSGLVTGGDIIETLKSPEVEGRESKNIKTITMIPKSMLKAEENVFLDDLTLKDLEQELKRTVIASSVDGKSFVRSLLEISKST
;
A
#
# COMPACT_ATOMS: atom_id res chain seq x y z
N MET A 1 20.57 9.24 29.37
CA MET A 1 19.45 8.62 30.09
C MET A 1 18.94 7.57 29.11
N GLU A 2 19.17 6.31 29.42
CA GLU A 2 18.54 5.21 28.68
C GLU A 2 17.04 5.38 28.90
N HIS A 3 16.29 5.47 27.82
CA HIS A 3 14.83 5.45 27.91
C HIS A 3 14.44 4.03 28.29
N GLU A 4 13.90 3.88 29.48
CA GLU A 4 13.32 2.64 29.94
C GLU A 4 12.15 2.30 29.01
N VAL A 5 12.27 1.22 28.27
CA VAL A 5 11.22 0.75 27.36
C VAL A 5 10.13 0.15 28.24
N ILE A 6 8.96 0.77 28.25
CA ILE A 6 7.80 0.28 29.03
C ILE A 6 6.84 -0.42 28.06
N ASN A 7 6.79 -1.76 28.14
CA ASN A 7 5.95 -2.60 27.28
C ASN A 7 4.53 -2.70 27.86
N ARG A 8 3.81 -1.57 27.90
CA ARG A 8 2.45 -1.52 28.42
C ARG A 8 1.45 -2.09 27.42
N ILE A 9 0.62 -3.00 27.90
CA ILE A 9 -0.42 -3.66 27.11
C ILE A 9 -1.59 -2.69 26.91
N SER A 10 -1.97 -2.45 25.68
CA SER A 10 -3.09 -1.57 25.28
C SER A 10 -4.35 -2.33 24.89
N LYS A 11 -4.20 -3.60 24.52
CA LYS A 11 -5.33 -4.46 24.16
C LYS A 11 -5.00 -5.92 24.40
N VAL A 12 -6.00 -6.67 24.85
CA VAL A 12 -5.98 -8.14 24.93
C VAL A 12 -7.12 -8.64 24.06
N GLY A 13 -6.82 -9.53 23.14
CA GLY A 13 -7.82 -10.12 22.22
C GLY A 13 -8.81 -11.00 23.02
N PRO A 14 -10.11 -10.96 22.75
CA PRO A 14 -11.06 -11.90 23.33
C PRO A 14 -10.76 -13.34 22.86
N GLU A 15 -10.93 -14.31 23.74
CA GLU A 15 -10.69 -15.73 23.42
C GLU A 15 -9.25 -16.04 22.99
N THR A 16 -8.25 -15.34 23.57
CA THR A 16 -6.82 -15.56 23.34
C THR A 16 -6.15 -16.07 24.61
N ILE A 17 -4.95 -16.63 24.46
CA ILE A 17 -4.13 -17.08 25.61
C ILE A 17 -3.94 -15.97 26.64
N GLY A 18 -3.68 -14.73 26.19
CA GLY A 18 -3.55 -13.58 27.10
C GLY A 18 -4.81 -13.32 27.93
N ALA A 19 -6.01 -13.50 27.35
CA ALA A 19 -7.27 -13.37 28.10
C ALA A 19 -7.49 -14.54 29.09
N GLU A 20 -7.13 -15.76 28.70
CA GLU A 20 -7.22 -16.95 29.57
C GLU A 20 -6.29 -16.85 30.80
N LEU A 21 -5.14 -16.20 30.62
CA LEU A 21 -4.16 -15.95 31.68
C LEU A 21 -4.46 -14.69 32.50
N GLU A 22 -5.64 -14.11 32.36
CA GLU A 22 -6.08 -12.91 33.09
C GLU A 22 -5.13 -11.71 32.93
N ILE A 23 -4.46 -11.60 31.74
CA ILE A 23 -3.70 -10.41 31.41
C ILE A 23 -4.68 -9.30 31.02
N GLU A 24 -4.44 -8.09 31.53
CA GLU A 24 -5.36 -6.96 31.38
C GLU A 24 -4.70 -5.77 30.69
N VAL A 25 -5.52 -4.91 30.14
CA VAL A 25 -5.05 -3.61 29.59
C VAL A 25 -4.44 -2.77 30.74
N GLY A 26 -3.25 -2.26 30.48
CA GLY A 26 -2.47 -1.50 31.48
C GLY A 26 -1.37 -2.30 32.15
N ASP A 27 -1.39 -3.63 32.08
CA ASP A 27 -0.30 -4.48 32.55
C ASP A 27 0.97 -4.22 31.72
N ILE A 28 2.13 -4.55 32.29
CA ILE A 28 3.44 -4.32 31.69
C ILE A 28 4.16 -5.65 31.50
N LEU A 29 4.54 -5.97 30.26
CA LEU A 29 5.42 -7.09 29.95
C LEU A 29 6.84 -6.73 30.37
N LEU A 30 7.44 -7.48 31.32
CA LEU A 30 8.80 -7.25 31.80
C LEU A 30 9.84 -8.05 31.00
N ASN A 31 9.60 -9.37 30.85
CA ASN A 31 10.50 -10.26 30.12
C ASN A 31 9.78 -11.50 29.60
N ILE A 32 10.42 -12.23 28.69
CA ILE A 32 10.05 -13.57 28.26
C ILE A 32 11.30 -14.46 28.35
N ASN A 33 11.17 -15.62 28.99
CA ASN A 33 12.27 -16.56 29.22
C ASN A 33 13.50 -15.90 29.90
N GLY A 34 13.23 -14.95 30.84
CA GLY A 34 14.25 -14.17 31.53
C GLY A 34 14.98 -13.12 30.64
N GLN A 35 14.53 -12.91 29.40
CA GLN A 35 15.09 -11.92 28.49
C GLN A 35 14.19 -10.68 28.42
N PRO A 36 14.73 -9.47 28.64
CA PRO A 36 13.95 -8.25 28.47
C PRO A 36 13.54 -8.07 27.01
N ILE A 37 12.36 -7.53 26.79
CA ILE A 37 11.81 -7.28 25.46
C ILE A 37 12.07 -5.83 25.07
N ASN A 38 12.95 -5.62 24.09
CA ASN A 38 13.38 -4.29 23.67
C ASN A 38 12.59 -3.77 22.47
N ASP A 39 12.02 -4.67 21.67
CA ASP A 39 11.17 -4.29 20.53
C ASP A 39 10.20 -5.43 20.14
N ILE A 40 9.31 -5.10 19.20
CA ILE A 40 8.27 -6.02 18.75
C ILE A 40 8.82 -7.25 18.00
N ILE A 41 10.01 -7.16 17.42
CA ILE A 41 10.64 -8.31 16.76
C ILE A 41 11.07 -9.34 17.81
N GLU A 42 11.68 -8.89 18.90
CA GLU A 42 12.03 -9.79 20.03
C GLU A 42 10.78 -10.42 20.63
N TYR A 43 9.72 -9.62 20.85
CA TYR A 43 8.46 -10.14 21.31
C TYR A 43 7.94 -11.26 20.41
N ARG A 44 7.83 -11.01 19.10
CA ARG A 44 7.34 -11.99 18.12
C ARG A 44 8.23 -13.24 18.03
N TYR A 45 9.52 -13.07 18.15
CA TYR A 45 10.46 -14.19 18.15
C TYR A 45 10.28 -15.08 19.40
N PHE A 46 10.24 -14.48 20.60
CA PHE A 46 10.14 -15.27 21.82
C PHE A 46 8.76 -15.91 22.01
N ILE A 47 7.69 -15.31 21.54
CA ILE A 47 6.37 -15.92 21.59
C ILE A 47 6.13 -17.00 20.54
N SER A 48 7.07 -17.26 19.62
CA SER A 48 6.89 -18.33 18.63
C SER A 48 7.04 -19.73 19.20
N ASP A 49 7.75 -19.88 20.30
CA ASP A 49 8.00 -21.17 20.95
C ASP A 49 6.72 -21.79 21.55
N GLU A 50 6.71 -23.14 21.66
CA GLU A 50 5.61 -23.91 22.25
C GLU A 50 5.55 -23.81 23.77
N TYR A 51 6.66 -23.47 24.43
CA TYR A 51 6.76 -23.22 25.86
C TYR A 51 7.51 -21.93 26.13
N LEU A 52 6.92 -21.06 26.97
CA LEU A 52 7.58 -19.84 27.41
C LEU A 52 7.19 -19.46 28.85
N GLU A 53 8.11 -18.79 29.53
CA GLU A 53 7.88 -18.15 30.82
C GLU A 53 7.81 -16.63 30.62
N MET A 54 6.76 -15.99 31.11
CA MET A 54 6.52 -14.56 30.91
C MET A 54 6.30 -13.86 32.25
N ASP A 55 7.07 -12.80 32.52
CA ASP A 55 6.86 -11.93 33.67
C ASP A 55 6.02 -10.71 33.28
N ILE A 56 4.88 -10.58 33.96
CA ILE A 56 3.93 -9.48 33.77
C ILE A 56 3.80 -8.71 35.07
N GLN A 57 3.98 -7.39 35.04
CA GLN A 57 3.64 -6.51 36.14
C GLN A 57 2.18 -6.05 36.02
N LYS A 58 1.36 -6.44 36.96
CA LYS A 58 -0.04 -6.03 37.06
C LYS A 58 -0.15 -4.55 37.43
N SER A 59 -1.29 -3.94 37.13
CA SER A 59 -1.57 -2.53 37.44
C SER A 59 -1.48 -2.17 38.93
N ASN A 60 -1.62 -3.16 39.84
CA ASN A 60 -1.44 -3.02 41.31
C ASN A 60 0.03 -3.11 41.76
N GLY A 61 0.97 -3.37 40.81
CA GLY A 61 2.41 -3.51 41.08
C GLY A 61 2.88 -4.92 41.39
N GLU A 62 1.99 -5.91 41.47
CA GLU A 62 2.38 -7.31 41.59
C GLU A 62 3.03 -7.82 40.33
N ILE A 63 4.03 -8.70 40.47
CA ILE A 63 4.66 -9.39 39.35
C ILE A 63 4.15 -10.82 39.33
N TRP A 64 3.60 -11.20 38.20
CA TRP A 64 3.15 -12.56 37.89
C TRP A 64 4.12 -13.21 36.92
N THR A 65 4.57 -14.42 37.27
CA THR A 65 5.31 -15.28 36.33
C THR A 65 4.33 -16.29 35.76
N LEU A 66 4.12 -16.25 34.47
CA LEU A 66 3.17 -17.10 33.74
C LEU A 66 3.95 -18.15 32.96
N GLU A 67 3.68 -19.42 33.20
CA GLU A 67 4.17 -20.53 32.36
C GLU A 67 3.11 -20.82 31.33
N ILE A 68 3.50 -20.79 30.04
CA ILE A 68 2.61 -20.86 28.89
C ILE A 68 3.01 -22.03 27.98
N GLU A 69 2.12 -23.00 27.84
CA GLU A 69 2.20 -24.07 26.80
C GLU A 69 1.19 -23.76 25.71
N LYS A 70 1.62 -23.75 24.45
CA LYS A 70 0.78 -23.40 23.28
C LYS A 70 1.28 -24.07 22.01
N GLU A 71 0.52 -23.97 20.92
CA GLU A 71 0.99 -24.39 19.59
C GLU A 71 2.11 -23.43 19.11
N TYR A 72 3.01 -23.97 18.27
CA TYR A 72 4.05 -23.14 17.63
C TYR A 72 3.41 -22.02 16.82
N ASP A 73 3.98 -20.82 16.92
CA ASP A 73 3.47 -19.57 16.28
C ASP A 73 2.05 -19.12 16.72
N GLU A 74 1.42 -19.75 17.72
CA GLU A 74 0.14 -19.28 18.25
C GLU A 74 0.33 -17.93 18.97
N ASP A 75 -0.51 -16.93 18.61
CA ASP A 75 -0.41 -15.57 19.13
C ASP A 75 -1.05 -15.48 20.54
N LEU A 76 -0.40 -14.75 21.43
CA LEU A 76 -0.94 -14.49 22.76
C LEU A 76 -2.11 -13.50 22.76
N GLY A 77 -2.32 -12.77 21.68
CA GLY A 77 -3.38 -11.78 21.52
C GLY A 77 -3.13 -10.46 22.23
N LEU A 78 -1.87 -10.11 22.47
CA LEU A 78 -1.48 -8.87 23.14
C LEU A 78 -1.07 -7.79 22.13
N GLU A 79 -1.62 -6.57 22.29
CA GLU A 79 -1.17 -5.37 21.60
C GLU A 79 -0.60 -4.38 22.63
N PHE A 80 0.41 -3.62 22.25
CA PHE A 80 1.10 -2.67 23.13
C PHE A 80 0.71 -1.22 22.80
N GLU A 81 0.80 -0.30 23.79
CA GLU A 81 0.57 1.14 23.60
C GLU A 81 1.45 1.71 22.47
N ASN A 82 2.70 1.24 22.41
CA ASN A 82 3.59 1.48 21.29
C ASN A 82 3.70 0.20 20.46
N PRO A 83 3.13 0.15 19.24
CA PRO A 83 3.10 -1.07 18.41
C PRO A 83 4.48 -1.65 18.05
N ILE A 84 5.56 -0.85 18.11
CA ILE A 84 6.94 -1.33 17.90
C ILE A 84 7.74 -1.48 19.18
N ILE A 85 7.12 -1.17 20.34
CA ILE A 85 7.72 -1.28 21.69
C ILE A 85 8.88 -0.29 21.94
N ASP A 86 9.37 0.39 20.91
CA ASP A 86 10.48 1.33 20.96
C ASP A 86 10.20 2.55 20.07
N GLN A 87 11.09 3.54 20.03
CA GLN A 87 10.96 4.71 19.17
C GLN A 87 11.23 4.34 17.70
N SER A 88 10.37 4.84 16.79
CA SER A 88 10.54 4.63 15.36
C SER A 88 11.81 5.31 14.86
N LYS A 89 12.54 4.64 13.96
CA LYS A 89 13.77 5.15 13.36
C LYS A 89 13.47 6.03 12.15
N ASN A 90 13.88 7.27 12.22
CA ASN A 90 13.80 8.18 11.07
C ASN A 90 14.84 7.85 10.01
N CYS A 91 14.46 7.90 8.76
CA CYS A 91 15.35 7.78 7.62
C CYS A 91 16.42 8.89 7.62
N GLN A 92 17.69 8.51 7.44
CA GLN A 92 18.84 9.42 7.37
C GLN A 92 19.22 9.80 5.93
N ASN A 93 18.49 9.30 4.93
CA ASN A 93 18.77 9.57 3.54
C ASN A 93 18.19 10.90 3.09
N GLN A 94 18.83 11.48 2.06
CA GLN A 94 18.36 12.67 1.34
C GLN A 94 18.20 12.28 -0.14
N CYS A 95 17.29 11.34 -0.42
CA CYS A 95 17.13 10.80 -1.75
C CYS A 95 16.70 11.87 -2.74
N ILE A 96 17.33 11.90 -3.93
CA ILE A 96 17.01 12.87 -4.99
C ILE A 96 15.53 12.76 -5.46
N PHE A 97 14.86 11.66 -5.15
CA PHE A 97 13.49 11.32 -5.50
C PHE A 97 12.54 11.24 -4.29
N CYS A 98 12.99 11.64 -3.09
CA CYS A 98 12.18 11.51 -1.87
C CYS A 98 10.85 12.26 -2.01
N PHE A 99 9.72 11.55 -1.87
CA PHE A 99 8.41 12.15 -1.97
C PHE A 99 8.10 13.07 -0.77
N VAL A 100 8.56 12.69 0.42
CA VAL A 100 8.36 13.48 1.64
C VAL A 100 9.04 14.86 1.55
N ASP A 101 10.21 14.93 0.88
CA ASP A 101 10.90 16.21 0.66
C ASP A 101 10.18 17.14 -0.34
N GLN A 102 9.18 16.63 -1.04
CA GLN A 102 8.36 17.34 -2.00
C GLN A 102 6.94 17.65 -1.47
N LEU A 103 6.70 17.49 -0.18
CA LEU A 103 5.43 17.86 0.44
C LEU A 103 5.37 19.36 0.69
N PRO A 104 4.19 19.98 0.53
CA PRO A 104 4.00 21.40 0.90
C PRO A 104 4.19 21.57 2.42
N ASN A 105 4.61 22.76 2.82
CA ASN A 105 4.70 23.12 4.24
C ASN A 105 3.30 23.14 4.89
N ASN A 106 3.24 22.93 6.19
CA ASN A 106 2.03 23.03 7.02
C ASN A 106 0.99 21.91 6.85
N MET A 107 1.37 20.75 6.34
CA MET A 107 0.55 19.54 6.47
C MET A 107 0.67 18.95 7.89
N ARG A 108 -0.18 17.97 8.25
CA ARG A 108 -0.07 17.26 9.54
C ARG A 108 1.31 16.62 9.71
N LYS A 109 1.85 16.70 10.94
CA LYS A 109 3.25 16.33 11.26
C LYS A 109 3.59 14.88 10.87
N THR A 110 2.62 13.96 10.96
CA THR A 110 2.82 12.54 10.64
C THR A 110 3.20 12.29 9.18
N LEU A 111 2.85 13.18 8.25
CA LEU A 111 3.21 13.06 6.83
C LEU A 111 4.69 13.37 6.54
N TYR A 112 5.37 14.09 7.45
CA TYR A 112 6.79 14.40 7.30
C TYR A 112 7.70 13.35 7.92
N PHE A 113 7.13 12.33 8.55
CA PHE A 113 7.90 11.22 9.08
C PHE A 113 8.46 10.39 7.92
N LYS A 114 9.78 10.30 7.84
CA LYS A 114 10.48 9.47 6.86
C LYS A 114 10.81 8.14 7.53
N ASP A 115 10.07 7.12 7.18
CA ASP A 115 10.31 5.78 7.70
C ASP A 115 11.51 5.09 7.01
N ASP A 116 12.35 4.45 7.82
CA ASP A 116 13.40 3.52 7.40
C ASP A 116 13.68 2.52 8.54
N ASP A 117 12.62 2.03 9.17
CA ASP A 117 12.66 1.15 10.32
C ASP A 117 12.38 -0.31 9.91
N SER A 118 13.34 -1.20 10.16
CA SER A 118 13.23 -2.62 9.80
C SER A 118 12.05 -3.32 10.49
N ARG A 119 11.63 -2.85 11.68
CA ARG A 119 10.49 -3.39 12.42
C ARG A 119 9.18 -3.09 11.69
N LEU A 120 9.04 -1.90 11.12
CA LEU A 120 7.90 -1.53 10.29
C LEU A 120 7.89 -2.26 8.93
N SER A 121 9.07 -2.62 8.41
CA SER A 121 9.14 -3.50 7.24
C SER A 121 8.52 -4.86 7.53
N PHE A 122 8.82 -5.44 8.66
CA PHE A 122 8.26 -6.72 9.08
C PHE A 122 6.76 -6.64 9.43
N LEU A 123 6.34 -5.63 10.20
CA LEU A 123 4.97 -5.51 10.70
C LEU A 123 3.96 -5.02 9.66
N GLN A 124 4.37 -4.08 8.81
CA GLN A 124 3.49 -3.32 7.92
C GLN A 124 3.87 -3.44 6.44
N GLY A 125 4.95 -4.15 6.14
CA GLY A 125 5.43 -4.28 4.76
C GLY A 125 6.16 -3.05 4.21
N ASN A 126 6.61 -2.11 5.06
CA ASN A 126 7.33 -0.93 4.63
C ASN A 126 8.67 -1.27 3.99
N TYR A 127 9.07 -0.49 2.99
CA TYR A 127 10.33 -0.69 2.26
C TYR A 127 11.46 0.09 2.92
N ILE A 128 12.53 -0.60 3.32
CA ILE A 128 13.70 -0.01 3.99
C ILE A 128 14.92 0.05 3.08
N THR A 129 15.81 1.01 3.35
CA THR A 129 17.01 1.23 2.54
C THR A 129 18.24 0.45 3.00
N LEU A 130 18.22 -0.14 4.18
CA LEU A 130 19.33 -0.76 4.91
C LEU A 130 20.47 0.21 5.29
N THR A 131 20.36 1.51 4.96
CA THR A 131 21.41 2.49 5.28
C THR A 131 21.41 2.94 6.74
N ASN A 132 20.29 2.71 7.42
CA ASN A 132 20.04 3.11 8.80
C ASN A 132 20.43 2.02 9.82
N MET A 133 20.73 0.83 9.33
CA MET A 133 20.97 -0.36 10.17
C MET A 133 22.42 -0.49 10.58
N LYS A 134 22.65 -0.97 11.78
CA LYS A 134 23.94 -1.44 12.27
C LYS A 134 24.13 -2.92 11.92
N GLU A 135 25.35 -3.39 12.01
CA GLU A 135 25.71 -4.78 11.69
C GLU A 135 24.98 -5.77 12.62
N GLU A 136 24.84 -5.40 13.90
CA GLU A 136 24.11 -6.21 14.90
C GLU A 136 22.62 -6.34 14.55
N GLU A 137 22.01 -5.32 13.97
CA GLU A 137 20.60 -5.36 13.54
C GLU A 137 20.40 -6.21 12.29
N ILE A 138 21.38 -6.19 11.36
CA ILE A 138 21.40 -7.08 10.19
C ILE A 138 21.56 -8.53 10.64
N GLN A 139 22.49 -8.78 11.57
CA GLN A 139 22.70 -10.11 12.14
C GLN A 139 21.42 -10.63 12.84
N ARG A 140 20.73 -9.78 13.59
CA ARG A 140 19.47 -10.15 14.25
C ARG A 140 18.38 -10.54 13.26
N ILE A 141 18.26 -9.88 12.10
CA ILE A 141 17.33 -10.31 11.04
C ILE A 141 17.64 -11.74 10.58
N ILE A 142 18.92 -12.06 10.46
CA ILE A 142 19.40 -13.40 10.06
C ILE A 142 19.10 -14.41 11.14
N ASP A 143 19.49 -14.13 12.39
CA ASP A 143 19.38 -15.05 13.53
C ASP A 143 17.90 -15.38 13.84
N TYR A 144 17.02 -14.37 13.77
CA TYR A 144 15.58 -14.52 14.00
C TYR A 144 14.81 -14.93 12.74
N ARG A 145 15.50 -15.14 11.60
CA ARG A 145 14.92 -15.51 10.31
C ARG A 145 13.74 -14.62 9.89
N ILE A 146 13.87 -13.31 10.11
CA ILE A 146 12.83 -12.33 9.78
C ILE A 146 12.67 -12.27 8.25
N SER A 147 11.58 -12.83 7.76
CA SER A 147 11.34 -13.06 6.34
C SER A 147 9.84 -13.05 6.03
N PRO A 148 9.37 -12.40 4.93
CA PRO A 148 10.17 -11.63 3.99
C PRO A 148 10.56 -10.23 4.52
N ILE A 149 11.64 -9.66 3.98
CA ILE A 149 12.02 -8.26 4.20
C ILE A 149 11.82 -7.45 2.92
N ASN A 150 11.33 -6.21 3.05
CA ASN A 150 11.05 -5.34 1.93
C ASN A 150 12.14 -4.28 1.77
N LEU A 151 12.81 -4.26 0.61
CA LEU A 151 14.03 -3.49 0.37
C LEU A 151 13.86 -2.43 -0.71
N SER A 152 14.15 -1.19 -0.36
CA SER A 152 14.32 -0.05 -1.28
C SER A 152 15.70 -0.13 -1.97
N VAL A 153 15.76 -0.79 -3.13
CA VAL A 153 17.02 -1.04 -3.85
C VAL A 153 17.44 0.13 -4.70
N HIS A 154 16.59 0.56 -5.60
CA HIS A 154 16.73 1.64 -6.59
C HIS A 154 17.87 1.45 -7.60
N ALA A 155 19.06 1.05 -7.18
CA ALA A 155 20.20 0.69 -7.99
C ALA A 155 21.15 -0.23 -7.20
N THR A 156 21.82 -1.16 -7.91
CA THR A 156 22.84 -2.01 -7.32
C THR A 156 24.27 -1.49 -7.56
N ASP A 157 24.43 -0.55 -8.51
CA ASP A 157 25.72 0.15 -8.68
C ASP A 157 26.00 1.02 -7.45
N PRO A 158 27.12 0.77 -6.71
CA PRO A 158 27.41 1.45 -5.45
C PRO A 158 27.49 2.97 -5.59
N ALA A 159 28.17 3.47 -6.61
CA ALA A 159 28.39 4.90 -6.80
C ALA A 159 27.06 5.60 -7.18
N LEU A 160 26.26 4.98 -8.05
CA LEU A 160 24.96 5.49 -8.41
C LEU A 160 24.02 5.52 -7.21
N ARG A 161 23.96 4.44 -6.42
CA ARG A 161 23.08 4.37 -5.25
C ARG A 161 23.45 5.40 -4.19
N VAL A 162 24.76 5.57 -3.91
CA VAL A 162 25.25 6.65 -3.03
C VAL A 162 24.77 8.02 -3.52
N LYS A 163 24.86 8.29 -4.83
CA LYS A 163 24.38 9.54 -5.42
C LYS A 163 22.85 9.67 -5.28
N MET A 164 22.09 8.61 -5.53
CA MET A 164 20.62 8.64 -5.48
C MET A 164 20.08 8.86 -4.07
N LEU A 165 20.66 8.23 -3.05
CA LEU A 165 20.23 8.33 -1.66
C LEU A 165 20.93 9.46 -0.90
N ASN A 166 21.97 10.06 -1.51
CA ASN A 166 22.86 11.03 -0.86
C ASN A 166 23.38 10.53 0.51
N ASN A 167 23.78 9.27 0.55
CA ASN A 167 24.25 8.58 1.75
C ASN A 167 25.42 7.63 1.41
N LYS A 168 26.55 7.81 2.06
CA LYS A 168 27.76 7.03 1.80
C LYS A 168 27.59 5.53 2.08
N LYS A 169 26.73 5.17 3.05
CA LYS A 169 26.45 3.76 3.40
C LYS A 169 25.58 3.06 2.34
N ALA A 170 24.96 3.79 1.43
CA ALA A 170 24.05 3.24 0.43
C ALA A 170 24.74 2.30 -0.58
N GLY A 171 26.06 2.39 -0.72
CA GLY A 171 26.82 1.57 -1.67
C GLY A 171 26.87 0.07 -1.34
N ASP A 172 26.65 -0.31 -0.11
CA ASP A 172 26.89 -1.69 0.38
C ASP A 172 25.68 -2.62 0.24
N ILE A 173 24.59 -2.19 -0.39
CA ILE A 173 23.33 -2.95 -0.43
C ILE A 173 23.50 -4.38 -0.94
N LEU A 174 24.26 -4.60 -2.02
CA LEU A 174 24.44 -5.94 -2.57
C LEU A 174 25.18 -6.88 -1.61
N LYS A 175 26.08 -6.36 -0.78
CA LYS A 175 26.74 -7.16 0.24
C LYS A 175 25.70 -7.70 1.22
N VAL A 176 24.89 -6.82 1.80
CA VAL A 176 23.85 -7.20 2.77
C VAL A 176 22.80 -8.12 2.13
N MET A 177 22.39 -7.86 0.90
CA MET A 177 21.44 -8.73 0.19
C MET A 177 22.01 -10.12 -0.10
N ARG A 178 23.32 -10.26 -0.33
CA ARG A 178 23.97 -11.57 -0.45
C ARG A 178 23.99 -12.30 0.90
N ASP A 179 24.32 -11.59 1.98
CA ASP A 179 24.28 -12.16 3.33
C ASP A 179 22.86 -12.68 3.66
N PHE A 180 21.81 -11.91 3.33
CA PHE A 180 20.43 -12.37 3.46
C PHE A 180 20.11 -13.58 2.56
N ASN A 181 20.58 -13.55 1.31
CA ASN A 181 20.38 -14.66 0.37
C ASN A 181 21.03 -15.95 0.85
N ASP A 182 22.25 -15.88 1.38
CA ASP A 182 23.00 -17.03 1.87
C ASP A 182 22.39 -17.65 3.13
N HIS A 183 21.56 -16.87 3.87
CA HIS A 183 20.78 -17.33 5.01
C HIS A 183 19.29 -17.56 4.68
N GLU A 184 18.94 -17.67 3.40
CA GLU A 184 17.59 -17.98 2.91
C GLU A 184 16.50 -16.93 3.27
N ILE A 185 16.89 -15.72 3.66
CA ILE A 185 15.95 -14.63 3.93
C ILE A 185 15.29 -14.18 2.62
N LYS A 186 13.98 -14.29 2.56
CA LYS A 186 13.19 -13.85 1.41
C LYS A 186 13.14 -12.32 1.35
N MET A 187 13.30 -11.77 0.13
CA MET A 187 13.35 -10.34 -0.08
C MET A 187 12.33 -9.91 -1.15
N ASN A 188 11.57 -8.85 -0.86
CA ASN A 188 10.83 -8.10 -1.86
C ASN A 188 11.59 -6.80 -2.15
N CYS A 189 11.77 -6.47 -3.41
CA CYS A 189 12.55 -5.32 -3.82
C CYS A 189 11.68 -4.24 -4.47
N GLN A 190 12.05 -2.98 -4.26
CA GLN A 190 11.44 -1.83 -4.94
C GLN A 190 12.52 -0.99 -5.62
N ILE A 191 12.21 -0.55 -6.83
CA ILE A 191 13.03 0.38 -7.63
C ILE A 191 12.17 1.58 -7.98
N VAL A 192 12.42 2.73 -7.35
CA VAL A 192 11.91 4.00 -7.85
C VAL A 192 12.76 4.39 -9.04
N LEU A 193 12.17 4.34 -10.23
CA LEU A 193 12.86 4.58 -11.48
C LEU A 193 12.81 6.06 -11.85
N CYS A 194 13.98 6.66 -12.04
CA CYS A 194 14.19 8.07 -12.30
C CYS A 194 14.77 8.24 -13.72
N PRO A 195 14.05 8.92 -14.65
CA PRO A 195 14.49 9.09 -16.02
C PRO A 195 15.88 9.73 -16.13
N GLY A 196 16.79 9.10 -16.88
CA GLY A 196 18.16 9.56 -17.07
C GLY A 196 19.08 9.40 -15.85
N VAL A 197 18.65 8.69 -14.82
CA VAL A 197 19.46 8.44 -13.59
C VAL A 197 19.75 6.95 -13.44
N ASN A 198 18.75 6.14 -13.12
CA ASN A 198 18.91 4.70 -12.87
C ASN A 198 18.16 3.83 -13.89
N ASP A 199 17.69 4.41 -14.98
CA ASP A 199 17.07 3.73 -16.13
C ASP A 199 18.11 3.17 -17.12
N GLY A 200 17.64 2.58 -18.22
CA GLY A 200 18.47 2.01 -19.29
C GLY A 200 19.47 1.00 -18.76
N LYS A 201 20.76 1.16 -19.08
CA LYS A 201 21.84 0.23 -18.68
C LYS A 201 21.99 0.06 -17.17
N HIS A 202 21.62 1.06 -16.37
CA HIS A 202 21.66 0.96 -14.92
C HIS A 202 20.54 0.05 -14.39
N LEU A 203 19.35 0.12 -15.00
CA LEU A 203 18.27 -0.81 -14.72
C LEU A 203 18.63 -2.23 -15.13
N ASP A 204 19.24 -2.41 -16.33
CA ASP A 204 19.72 -3.73 -16.77
C ASP A 204 20.68 -4.35 -15.75
N LYS A 205 21.67 -3.57 -15.30
CA LYS A 205 22.60 -4.02 -14.28
C LYS A 205 21.89 -4.42 -12.99
N THR A 206 20.97 -3.58 -12.52
CA THR A 206 20.22 -3.85 -11.28
C THR A 206 19.39 -5.13 -11.40
N ILE A 207 18.66 -5.34 -12.50
CA ILE A 207 17.88 -6.57 -12.73
C ILE A 207 18.79 -7.78 -12.81
N GLN A 208 19.95 -7.66 -13.50
CA GLN A 208 20.93 -8.75 -13.59
C GLN A 208 21.45 -9.14 -12.21
N ASP A 209 21.87 -8.16 -11.38
CA ASP A 209 22.40 -8.43 -10.05
C ASP A 209 21.35 -9.08 -9.14
N LEU A 210 20.10 -8.60 -9.17
CA LEU A 210 18.99 -9.16 -8.40
C LEU A 210 18.63 -10.58 -8.88
N LYS A 211 18.72 -10.84 -10.17
CA LYS A 211 18.48 -12.17 -10.75
C LYS A 211 19.42 -13.24 -10.20
N GLU A 212 20.66 -12.90 -9.85
CA GLU A 212 21.63 -13.84 -9.28
C GLU A 212 21.26 -14.28 -7.84
N LEU A 213 20.43 -13.54 -7.13
CA LEU A 213 19.97 -13.86 -5.78
C LEU A 213 18.73 -14.79 -5.85
N GLN A 214 18.82 -15.95 -5.16
CA GLN A 214 17.78 -16.98 -5.25
C GLN A 214 16.53 -16.64 -4.43
N HIS A 215 16.72 -15.89 -3.32
CA HIS A 215 15.65 -15.59 -2.36
C HIS A 215 14.95 -14.24 -2.61
N ILE A 216 15.17 -13.61 -3.79
CA ILE A 216 14.31 -12.49 -4.22
C ILE A 216 12.94 -13.05 -4.61
N GLN A 217 11.90 -12.67 -3.87
CA GLN A 217 10.53 -13.07 -4.14
C GLN A 217 9.94 -12.27 -5.32
N SER A 218 10.10 -10.97 -5.27
CA SER A 218 9.59 -10.06 -6.30
C SER A 218 10.33 -8.73 -6.30
N THR A 219 10.27 -8.04 -7.43
CA THR A 219 10.81 -6.68 -7.59
C THR A 219 9.79 -5.80 -8.30
N ALA A 220 9.35 -4.74 -7.64
CA ALA A 220 8.52 -3.70 -8.24
C ALA A 220 9.38 -2.58 -8.81
N ILE A 221 9.07 -2.13 -10.00
CA ILE A 221 9.62 -0.93 -10.62
C ILE A 221 8.50 0.08 -10.74
N VAL A 222 8.64 1.21 -10.04
CA VAL A 222 7.66 2.29 -10.00
C VAL A 222 8.26 3.57 -10.56
N PRO A 223 7.50 4.41 -11.29
CA PRO A 223 8.01 5.69 -11.76
C PRO A 223 8.16 6.67 -10.60
N VAL A 224 9.11 7.57 -10.69
CA VAL A 224 9.28 8.64 -9.72
C VAL A 224 8.08 9.59 -9.74
N GLY A 225 7.50 9.85 -8.55
CA GLY A 225 6.50 10.90 -8.36
C GLY A 225 7.16 12.28 -8.26
N ILE A 226 6.62 13.27 -8.99
CA ILE A 226 7.15 14.64 -9.05
C ILE A 226 6.03 15.61 -8.71
N THR A 227 6.17 16.33 -7.58
CA THR A 227 5.24 17.38 -7.18
C THR A 227 5.71 18.76 -7.67
N LYS A 228 4.87 19.77 -7.51
CA LYS A 228 5.24 21.16 -7.80
C LYS A 228 6.17 21.78 -6.74
N TYR A 229 6.35 21.13 -5.58
CA TYR A 229 7.15 21.63 -4.44
C TYR A 229 8.60 21.11 -4.51
N ARG A 230 9.29 21.39 -5.60
CA ARG A 230 10.67 20.90 -5.84
C ARG A 230 11.72 22.01 -5.89
N GLU A 231 11.42 23.18 -5.40
CA GLU A 231 12.40 24.27 -5.33
C GLU A 231 13.63 23.83 -4.51
N GLY A 232 14.81 24.00 -5.06
CA GLY A 232 16.08 23.59 -4.45
C GLY A 232 16.38 22.08 -4.45
N LEU A 233 15.47 21.22 -4.93
CA LEU A 233 15.69 19.78 -5.04
C LEU A 233 16.31 19.42 -6.40
N PHE A 234 16.84 18.19 -6.47
CA PHE A 234 17.45 17.66 -7.70
C PHE A 234 16.50 17.77 -8.90
N LEU A 235 16.97 18.37 -10.00
CA LEU A 235 16.17 18.55 -11.20
C LEU A 235 15.85 17.20 -11.85
N MET A 236 14.57 16.87 -12.00
CA MET A 236 14.08 15.61 -12.52
C MET A 236 12.85 15.84 -13.39
N LYS A 237 12.67 15.00 -14.41
CA LYS A 237 11.50 15.01 -15.28
C LYS A 237 10.64 13.79 -15.00
N PRO A 238 9.29 13.88 -15.12
CA PRO A 238 8.43 12.71 -15.07
C PRO A 238 8.64 11.82 -16.31
N TYR A 239 8.15 10.59 -16.26
CA TYR A 239 8.00 9.76 -17.43
C TYR A 239 6.88 10.30 -18.35
N ASP A 240 7.11 10.22 -19.65
CA ASP A 240 6.13 10.43 -20.69
C ASP A 240 5.80 9.11 -21.42
N GLN A 241 4.88 9.16 -22.37
CA GLN A 241 4.45 7.99 -23.13
C GLN A 241 5.62 7.25 -23.81
N GLY A 242 6.54 8.00 -24.43
CA GLY A 242 7.66 7.42 -25.17
C GLY A 242 8.71 6.78 -24.29
N THR A 243 9.05 7.44 -23.17
CA THR A 243 10.00 6.94 -22.18
C THR A 243 9.44 5.77 -21.40
N ALA A 244 8.16 5.81 -21.01
CA ALA A 244 7.46 4.69 -20.38
C ALA A 244 7.42 3.45 -21.29
N SER A 245 7.13 3.62 -22.59
CA SER A 245 7.13 2.51 -23.55
C SER A 245 8.50 1.81 -23.64
N LYS A 246 9.60 2.56 -23.64
CA LYS A 246 10.95 1.99 -23.64
C LYS A 246 11.24 1.17 -22.36
N VAL A 247 10.79 1.65 -21.19
CA VAL A 247 10.92 0.91 -19.94
C VAL A 247 10.14 -0.41 -20.01
N ILE A 248 8.91 -0.38 -20.53
CA ILE A 248 8.10 -1.61 -20.69
C ILE A 248 8.84 -2.60 -21.59
N GLU A 249 9.32 -2.18 -22.76
CA GLU A 249 10.03 -3.05 -23.70
C GLU A 249 11.28 -3.67 -23.06
N GLN A 250 12.04 -2.88 -22.31
CA GLN A 250 13.22 -3.34 -21.57
C GLN A 250 12.88 -4.38 -20.53
N VAL A 251 11.92 -4.10 -19.66
CA VAL A 251 11.55 -5.01 -18.56
C VAL A 251 10.87 -6.28 -19.09
N GLU A 252 10.02 -6.18 -20.11
CA GLU A 252 9.42 -7.36 -20.76
C GLU A 252 10.48 -8.26 -21.41
N ALA A 253 11.55 -7.69 -21.98
CA ALA A 253 12.65 -8.48 -22.50
C ALA A 253 13.36 -9.27 -21.39
N TRP A 254 13.59 -8.66 -20.23
CA TRP A 254 14.08 -9.33 -19.04
C TRP A 254 13.13 -10.41 -18.55
N GLN A 255 11.83 -10.12 -18.41
CA GLN A 255 10.81 -11.10 -18.00
C GLN A 255 10.83 -12.34 -18.91
N ARG A 256 10.86 -12.15 -20.24
CA ARG A 256 10.93 -13.27 -21.20
C ARG A 256 12.19 -14.13 -21.00
N SER A 257 13.34 -13.52 -20.73
CA SER A 257 14.59 -14.24 -20.44
C SER A 257 14.51 -15.01 -19.13
N ILE A 258 14.05 -14.36 -18.08
CA ILE A 258 13.97 -14.91 -16.72
C ILE A 258 12.96 -16.06 -16.63
N VAL A 259 11.80 -15.93 -17.29
CA VAL A 259 10.80 -17.03 -17.36
C VAL A 259 11.39 -18.28 -18.01
N LYS A 260 12.21 -18.13 -19.07
CA LYS A 260 12.87 -19.28 -19.70
C LYS A 260 13.87 -19.98 -18.78
N GLU A 261 14.54 -19.21 -17.93
CA GLU A 261 15.61 -19.71 -17.04
C GLU A 261 15.08 -20.21 -15.70
N LYS A 262 14.16 -19.46 -15.09
CA LYS A 262 13.68 -19.68 -13.71
C LYS A 262 12.21 -20.07 -13.60
N GLY A 263 11.45 -20.09 -14.69
CA GLY A 263 10.02 -20.40 -14.71
C GLY A 263 9.11 -19.32 -14.12
N ARG A 264 9.66 -18.17 -13.71
CA ARG A 264 8.94 -17.07 -13.06
C ARG A 264 9.47 -15.71 -13.54
N ARG A 265 8.67 -14.64 -13.36
CA ARG A 265 9.05 -13.30 -13.82
C ARG A 265 9.90 -12.53 -12.81
N PHE A 266 9.58 -12.60 -11.54
CA PHE A 266 10.04 -11.88 -10.35
C PHE A 266 10.19 -10.35 -10.48
N VAL A 267 10.31 -9.76 -11.67
CA VAL A 267 10.39 -8.30 -11.86
C VAL A 267 9.12 -7.81 -12.55
N HIS A 268 8.51 -6.76 -12.01
CA HIS A 268 7.22 -6.25 -12.45
C HIS A 268 7.24 -4.72 -12.50
N LEU A 269 6.53 -4.16 -13.50
CA LEU A 269 6.28 -2.73 -13.59
C LEU A 269 4.95 -2.39 -12.90
N SER A 270 4.89 -1.22 -12.26
CA SER A 270 3.62 -0.68 -11.79
C SER A 270 2.67 -0.38 -12.96
N ASP A 271 1.39 -0.41 -12.68
CA ASP A 271 0.33 -0.15 -13.66
C ASP A 271 0.46 1.23 -14.31
N GLU A 272 1.04 2.19 -13.60
CA GLU A 272 1.28 3.55 -14.08
C GLU A 272 2.11 3.58 -15.37
N PHE A 273 3.14 2.73 -15.50
CA PHE A 273 3.91 2.64 -16.74
C PHE A 273 3.05 2.23 -17.94
N TYR A 274 2.16 1.24 -17.75
CA TYR A 274 1.29 0.76 -18.83
C TYR A 274 0.26 1.82 -19.24
N ILE A 275 -0.29 2.56 -18.27
CA ILE A 275 -1.25 3.63 -18.55
C ILE A 275 -0.56 4.80 -19.27
N LEU A 276 0.59 5.25 -18.76
CA LEU A 276 1.38 6.33 -19.38
C LEU A 276 1.76 5.98 -20.82
N ALA A 277 2.16 4.74 -21.07
CA ALA A 277 2.55 4.26 -22.39
C ALA A 277 1.35 3.92 -23.29
N GLN A 278 0.12 3.95 -22.77
CA GLN A 278 -1.10 3.49 -23.46
C GLN A 278 -0.94 2.04 -23.99
N ARG A 279 -0.35 1.17 -23.16
CA ARG A 279 -0.09 -0.23 -23.49
C ARG A 279 -1.04 -1.16 -22.74
N PRO A 280 -1.38 -2.33 -23.31
CA PRO A 280 -2.17 -3.34 -22.62
C PRO A 280 -1.48 -3.81 -21.33
N PHE A 281 -2.27 -4.03 -20.29
CA PHE A 281 -1.78 -4.64 -19.06
C PHE A 281 -1.41 -6.11 -19.25
N PRO A 282 -0.44 -6.63 -18.50
CA PRO A 282 -0.19 -8.06 -18.41
C PRO A 282 -1.44 -8.84 -17.97
N LYS A 283 -1.50 -10.13 -18.29
CA LYS A 283 -2.60 -11.00 -17.83
C LYS A 283 -2.48 -11.26 -16.34
N ILE A 284 -3.61 -11.53 -15.66
CA ILE A 284 -3.67 -11.79 -14.22
C ILE A 284 -2.61 -12.83 -13.78
N LYS A 285 -2.47 -13.93 -14.51
CA LYS A 285 -1.48 -14.96 -14.22
C LYS A 285 -0.01 -14.48 -14.28
N ASP A 286 0.25 -13.41 -15.00
CA ASP A 286 1.59 -12.88 -15.23
C ASP A 286 2.09 -12.03 -14.04
N TYR A 287 1.21 -11.71 -13.09
CA TYR A 287 1.53 -11.01 -11.85
C TYR A 287 1.90 -11.95 -10.68
N GLU A 288 1.88 -13.27 -10.90
CA GLU A 288 2.38 -14.30 -9.94
C GLU A 288 1.77 -14.18 -8.52
N GLY A 289 0.46 -13.91 -8.44
CA GLY A 289 -0.24 -13.77 -7.16
C GLY A 289 -0.25 -12.35 -6.59
N PHE A 290 0.20 -11.36 -7.35
CA PHE A 290 0.22 -9.94 -6.97
C PHE A 290 1.09 -9.61 -5.73
N PRO A 291 2.34 -10.09 -5.65
CA PRO A 291 3.19 -9.88 -4.47
C PRO A 291 3.58 -8.41 -4.25
N GLN A 292 3.31 -7.53 -5.21
CA GLN A 292 3.70 -6.11 -5.18
C GLN A 292 2.49 -5.18 -5.34
N ILE A 293 1.31 -5.61 -4.86
CA ILE A 293 0.06 -4.86 -5.04
C ILE A 293 0.13 -3.46 -4.42
N GLU A 294 0.79 -3.33 -3.28
CA GLU A 294 0.99 -2.06 -2.56
C GLU A 294 1.86 -1.06 -3.36
N ASN A 295 2.67 -1.55 -4.28
CA ASN A 295 3.45 -0.74 -5.22
C ASN A 295 2.70 -0.43 -6.53
N GLY A 296 1.39 -0.67 -6.56
CA GLY A 296 0.57 -0.43 -7.74
C GLY A 296 0.86 -1.40 -8.89
N VAL A 297 1.34 -2.61 -8.58
CA VAL A 297 1.62 -3.66 -9.58
C VAL A 297 0.43 -4.59 -9.69
N GLY A 298 -0.31 -4.49 -10.80
CA GLY A 298 -1.44 -5.35 -11.11
C GLY A 298 -2.76 -4.98 -10.44
N LEU A 299 -2.86 -3.81 -9.81
CA LEU A 299 -4.10 -3.29 -9.21
C LEU A 299 -5.24 -3.25 -10.21
N VAL A 300 -4.98 -2.72 -11.41
CA VAL A 300 -5.95 -2.60 -12.50
C VAL A 300 -6.44 -3.98 -12.96
N ALA A 301 -5.53 -4.93 -13.15
CA ALA A 301 -5.86 -6.27 -13.59
C ALA A 301 -6.66 -7.04 -12.53
N LYS A 302 -6.26 -6.94 -11.26
CA LYS A 302 -6.94 -7.55 -10.11
C LYS A 302 -8.35 -6.98 -9.95
N PHE A 303 -8.48 -5.65 -9.84
CA PHE A 303 -9.76 -4.99 -9.70
C PHE A 303 -10.75 -5.35 -10.83
N ARG A 304 -10.29 -5.32 -12.09
CA ARG A 304 -11.10 -5.71 -13.24
C ARG A 304 -11.56 -7.16 -13.13
N GLY A 305 -10.66 -8.09 -12.80
CA GLY A 305 -11.01 -9.50 -12.63
C GLY A 305 -12.05 -9.72 -11.53
N GLU A 306 -11.90 -9.05 -10.39
CA GLU A 306 -12.84 -9.12 -9.27
C GLU A 306 -14.21 -8.52 -9.62
N VAL A 307 -14.24 -7.41 -10.36
CA VAL A 307 -15.51 -6.85 -10.89
C VAL A 307 -16.18 -7.84 -11.84
N ASP A 308 -15.41 -8.46 -12.76
CA ASP A 308 -15.94 -9.43 -13.71
C ASP A 308 -16.56 -10.64 -13.01
N GLU A 309 -15.87 -11.18 -11.99
CA GLU A 309 -16.38 -12.30 -11.18
C GLU A 309 -17.67 -11.91 -10.42
N ALA A 310 -17.68 -10.72 -9.79
CA ALA A 310 -18.83 -10.25 -9.04
C ALA A 310 -20.05 -10.05 -9.96
N LEU A 311 -19.88 -9.42 -11.12
CA LEU A 311 -20.97 -9.21 -12.08
C LEU A 311 -21.48 -10.53 -12.69
N ALA A 312 -20.59 -11.50 -12.97
CA ALA A 312 -21.00 -12.82 -13.42
C ALA A 312 -21.84 -13.55 -12.37
N MET A 313 -21.48 -13.44 -11.09
CA MET A 313 -22.24 -13.99 -9.97
C MET A 313 -23.62 -13.34 -9.85
N GLU A 314 -23.73 -12.01 -9.96
CA GLU A 314 -25.02 -11.33 -9.88
C GLU A 314 -25.93 -11.66 -11.06
N LYS A 315 -25.38 -11.78 -12.26
CA LYS A 315 -26.10 -12.24 -13.44
C LYS A 315 -26.65 -13.66 -13.25
N PHE A 316 -25.83 -14.59 -12.76
CA PHE A 316 -26.25 -15.95 -12.45
C PHE A 316 -27.38 -16.00 -11.42
N LYS A 317 -27.28 -15.25 -10.33
CA LYS A 317 -28.34 -15.15 -9.30
C LYS A 317 -29.65 -14.60 -9.86
N ALA A 318 -29.57 -13.61 -10.75
CA ALA A 318 -30.73 -13.05 -11.41
C ALA A 318 -31.45 -14.07 -12.31
N GLU A 319 -30.67 -14.86 -13.08
CA GLU A 319 -31.19 -15.93 -13.95
C GLU A 319 -31.84 -17.06 -13.15
N GLN A 320 -31.32 -17.39 -11.96
CA GLN A 320 -31.89 -18.41 -11.05
C GLN A 320 -33.12 -17.91 -10.27
N GLY A 321 -33.53 -16.64 -10.43
CA GLY A 321 -34.65 -16.06 -9.67
C GLY A 321 -34.37 -15.85 -8.18
N SER A 322 -33.10 -16.00 -7.75
CA SER A 322 -32.68 -15.85 -6.35
C SER A 322 -32.55 -14.39 -5.90
N ARG A 323 -32.81 -13.45 -6.79
CA ARG A 323 -32.79 -11.99 -6.54
C ARG A 323 -34.03 -11.31 -7.17
N PRO A 324 -35.24 -11.53 -6.63
CA PRO A 324 -36.43 -10.83 -7.12
C PRO A 324 -36.30 -9.31 -7.02
N GLU A 325 -35.57 -8.81 -6.01
CA GLU A 325 -35.30 -7.39 -5.79
C GLU A 325 -34.61 -6.70 -6.98
N LEU A 326 -33.73 -7.41 -7.72
CA LEU A 326 -33.09 -6.85 -8.92
C LEU A 326 -34.08 -6.72 -10.08
N LYS A 327 -35.08 -7.61 -10.18
CA LYS A 327 -36.16 -7.51 -11.17
C LYS A 327 -37.06 -6.31 -10.86
N ASP A 328 -37.39 -6.10 -9.58
CA ASP A 328 -38.19 -4.98 -9.14
C ASP A 328 -37.47 -3.63 -9.35
N LEU A 329 -36.14 -3.59 -9.18
CA LEU A 329 -35.30 -2.42 -9.48
C LEU A 329 -35.18 -2.13 -10.99
N MET A 330 -35.27 -3.17 -11.84
CA MET A 330 -35.32 -3.00 -13.29
C MET A 330 -36.69 -2.50 -13.80
N ASP A 331 -37.77 -2.78 -13.06
CA ASP A 331 -39.14 -2.40 -13.41
C ASP A 331 -39.53 -1.01 -12.87
N VAL A 332 -38.78 -0.47 -11.89
CA VAL A 332 -39.05 0.86 -11.32
C VAL A 332 -38.13 1.88 -11.97
N ASN A 333 -38.70 2.96 -12.49
CA ASN A 333 -38.01 4.14 -13.08
C ASN A 333 -37.11 4.91 -12.06
N ARG A 334 -36.42 4.20 -11.18
CA ARG A 334 -35.50 4.77 -10.16
C ARG A 334 -34.08 4.66 -10.67
N GLN A 335 -33.65 5.66 -11.43
CA GLN A 335 -32.26 5.80 -11.81
C GLN A 335 -31.48 6.49 -10.70
N VAL A 336 -30.27 5.99 -10.41
CA VAL A 336 -29.29 6.61 -9.52
C VAL A 336 -28.07 6.98 -10.37
N LEU A 337 -27.63 8.22 -10.26
CA LEU A 337 -26.37 8.66 -10.85
C LEU A 337 -25.26 8.47 -9.83
N VAL A 338 -24.25 7.64 -10.16
CA VAL A 338 -23.04 7.48 -9.37
C VAL A 338 -21.89 8.21 -10.05
N GLN A 339 -21.43 9.28 -9.41
CA GLN A 339 -20.22 9.98 -9.83
C GLN A 339 -18.98 9.28 -9.27
N LEU A 340 -18.23 8.61 -10.14
CA LEU A 340 -17.01 7.90 -9.79
C LEU A 340 -15.81 8.86 -9.83
N VAL A 341 -15.40 9.34 -8.68
CA VAL A 341 -14.26 10.24 -8.54
C VAL A 341 -12.93 9.46 -8.59
N THR A 342 -12.00 9.90 -9.42
CA THR A 342 -10.71 9.24 -9.58
C THR A 342 -9.61 10.23 -9.96
N GLY A 343 -8.34 9.86 -9.86
CA GLY A 343 -7.24 10.60 -10.47
C GLY A 343 -7.30 10.54 -12.00
N VAL A 344 -6.72 11.52 -12.67
CA VAL A 344 -6.79 11.62 -14.13
C VAL A 344 -6.24 10.39 -14.86
N LEU A 345 -5.27 9.71 -14.25
CA LEU A 345 -4.62 8.52 -14.81
C LEU A 345 -5.61 7.36 -14.99
N ALA A 346 -6.52 7.16 -14.02
CA ALA A 346 -7.43 6.02 -14.02
C ALA A 346 -8.76 6.29 -14.75
N LYS A 347 -8.94 7.48 -15.37
CA LYS A 347 -10.19 7.89 -16.02
C LYS A 347 -10.72 6.84 -17.00
N GLU A 348 -9.94 6.53 -18.04
CA GLU A 348 -10.35 5.61 -19.11
C GLU A 348 -10.65 4.20 -18.57
N PHE A 349 -9.85 3.74 -17.62
CA PHE A 349 -10.08 2.47 -16.95
C PHE A 349 -11.43 2.45 -16.23
N MET A 350 -11.72 3.49 -15.44
CA MET A 350 -12.99 3.60 -14.70
C MET A 350 -14.20 3.78 -15.62
N GLU A 351 -14.07 4.47 -16.74
CA GLU A 351 -15.11 4.55 -17.78
C GLU A 351 -15.45 3.17 -18.36
N ASN A 352 -14.43 2.34 -18.60
CA ASN A 352 -14.64 0.97 -19.07
C ASN A 352 -15.30 0.07 -18.01
N ILE A 353 -14.92 0.21 -16.73
CA ILE A 353 -15.60 -0.46 -15.61
C ILE A 353 -17.06 -0.01 -15.50
N ALA A 354 -17.32 1.29 -15.53
CA ALA A 354 -18.65 1.87 -15.48
C ALA A 354 -19.59 1.32 -16.57
N LYS A 355 -19.12 1.29 -17.83
CA LYS A 355 -19.87 0.70 -18.95
C LYS A 355 -20.21 -0.77 -18.72
N LYS A 356 -19.25 -1.53 -18.21
CA LYS A 356 -19.42 -2.95 -17.92
C LYS A 356 -20.43 -3.18 -16.79
N VAL A 357 -20.33 -2.42 -15.70
CA VAL A 357 -21.30 -2.49 -14.59
C VAL A 357 -22.70 -2.08 -15.07
N HIS A 358 -22.83 -0.98 -15.78
CA HIS A 358 -24.11 -0.51 -16.33
C HIS A 358 -24.78 -1.57 -17.23
N SER A 359 -24.00 -2.35 -18.00
CA SER A 359 -24.55 -3.42 -18.84
C SER A 359 -25.23 -4.55 -18.05
N VAL A 360 -24.89 -4.71 -16.76
CA VAL A 360 -25.47 -5.72 -15.85
C VAL A 360 -26.45 -5.08 -14.86
N LEU A 361 -26.19 -3.85 -14.45
CA LEU A 361 -26.98 -3.06 -13.51
C LEU A 361 -27.47 -1.75 -14.18
N PRO A 362 -28.43 -1.83 -15.12
CA PRO A 362 -28.81 -0.69 -15.97
C PRO A 362 -29.55 0.44 -15.23
N PHE A 363 -30.00 0.22 -13.99
CA PHE A 363 -30.60 1.23 -13.12
C PHE A 363 -29.57 2.18 -12.49
N ILE A 364 -28.28 1.90 -12.63
CA ILE A 364 -27.21 2.79 -12.18
C ILE A 364 -26.58 3.48 -13.39
N GLU A 365 -26.73 4.79 -13.44
CA GLU A 365 -26.00 5.64 -14.37
C GLU A 365 -24.65 6.03 -13.77
N PHE A 366 -23.65 6.15 -14.59
CA PHE A 366 -22.31 6.51 -14.14
C PHE A 366 -21.78 7.74 -14.83
N GLU A 367 -21.14 8.60 -14.06
CA GLU A 367 -20.27 9.67 -14.55
C GLU A 367 -18.90 9.53 -13.91
N VAL A 368 -17.85 9.35 -14.72
CA VAL A 368 -16.47 9.30 -14.20
C VAL A 368 -15.91 10.72 -14.12
N ILE A 369 -15.50 11.12 -12.92
CA ILE A 369 -14.98 12.45 -12.63
C ILE A 369 -13.46 12.37 -12.41
N PRO A 370 -12.65 12.66 -13.43
CA PRO A 370 -11.20 12.74 -13.27
C PRO A 370 -10.81 14.04 -12.56
N VAL A 371 -10.22 13.93 -11.39
CA VAL A 371 -9.77 15.08 -10.60
C VAL A 371 -8.31 15.39 -10.91
N LYS A 372 -8.03 16.62 -11.33
CA LYS A 372 -6.67 17.13 -11.46
C LYS A 372 -6.10 17.44 -10.07
N ASN A 373 -4.94 16.93 -9.79
CA ASN A 373 -4.26 17.22 -8.53
C ASN A 373 -3.60 18.61 -8.60
N ARG A 374 -4.29 19.62 -8.10
CA ARG A 374 -3.75 20.99 -7.98
C ARG A 374 -2.94 21.16 -6.71
N PHE A 375 -3.26 20.38 -5.68
CA PHE A 375 -2.60 20.42 -4.39
C PHE A 375 -1.11 20.06 -4.51
N PHE A 376 -0.78 18.89 -5.06
CA PHE A 376 0.61 18.46 -5.27
C PHE A 376 1.18 18.85 -6.64
N GLY A 377 0.36 19.19 -7.60
CA GLY A 377 0.72 19.51 -8.99
C GLY A 377 0.16 18.50 -9.98
N GLU A 378 -0.17 18.95 -11.20
CA GLU A 378 -0.86 18.14 -12.24
C GLU A 378 -0.02 16.97 -12.78
N THR A 379 1.27 16.89 -12.45
CA THR A 379 2.14 15.73 -12.73
C THR A 379 1.83 14.54 -11.81
N ILE A 380 1.13 14.77 -10.70
CA ILE A 380 0.62 13.73 -9.81
C ILE A 380 -0.77 13.33 -10.30
N THR A 381 -0.89 12.15 -10.85
CA THR A 381 -2.06 11.70 -11.60
C THR A 381 -2.81 10.53 -10.95
N VAL A 382 -2.21 9.91 -9.93
CA VAL A 382 -2.75 8.74 -9.22
C VAL A 382 -3.87 9.13 -8.27
N SER A 383 -4.88 8.26 -8.13
CA SER A 383 -6.06 8.51 -7.30
C SER A 383 -5.73 8.68 -5.82
N GLY A 384 -4.80 7.89 -5.27
CA GLY A 384 -4.49 7.91 -3.83
C GLY A 384 -3.86 9.22 -3.31
N LEU A 385 -3.47 10.13 -4.18
CA LEU A 385 -2.93 11.44 -3.81
C LEU A 385 -3.88 12.60 -4.11
N VAL A 386 -5.11 12.32 -4.55
CA VAL A 386 -6.15 13.34 -4.73
C VAL A 386 -6.63 13.81 -3.38
N THR A 387 -6.77 15.13 -3.22
CA THR A 387 -7.19 15.77 -1.95
C THR A 387 -8.68 16.09 -1.94
N GLY A 388 -9.23 16.31 -0.73
CA GLY A 388 -10.62 16.71 -0.56
C GLY A 388 -10.94 18.05 -1.24
N GLY A 389 -10.03 19.01 -1.14
CA GLY A 389 -10.16 20.32 -1.79
C GLY A 389 -10.19 20.24 -3.31
N ASP A 390 -9.32 19.40 -3.93
CA ASP A 390 -9.32 19.19 -5.38
C ASP A 390 -10.63 18.54 -5.86
N ILE A 391 -11.23 17.64 -5.05
CA ILE A 391 -12.53 17.02 -5.35
C ILE A 391 -13.63 18.05 -5.30
N ILE A 392 -13.72 18.87 -4.23
CA ILE A 392 -14.74 19.90 -4.06
C ILE A 392 -14.68 20.90 -5.23
N GLU A 393 -13.50 21.39 -5.56
CA GLU A 393 -13.34 22.34 -6.66
C GLU A 393 -13.76 21.74 -8.01
N THR A 394 -13.42 20.47 -8.25
CA THR A 394 -13.78 19.79 -9.50
C THR A 394 -15.31 19.58 -9.59
N LEU A 395 -15.94 19.08 -8.53
CA LEU A 395 -17.38 18.77 -8.52
C LEU A 395 -18.28 20.02 -8.50
N LYS A 396 -17.80 21.13 -7.95
CA LYS A 396 -18.49 22.44 -7.98
C LYS A 396 -18.21 23.25 -9.25
N SER A 397 -17.37 22.72 -10.16
CA SER A 397 -17.13 23.43 -11.41
C SER A 397 -18.40 23.51 -12.27
N PRO A 398 -18.65 24.62 -13.01
CA PRO A 398 -19.83 24.76 -13.86
C PRO A 398 -19.99 23.65 -14.90
N GLU A 399 -18.88 23.03 -15.30
CA GLU A 399 -18.83 21.94 -16.27
C GLU A 399 -19.42 20.63 -15.71
N VAL A 400 -19.29 20.38 -14.43
CA VAL A 400 -19.80 19.18 -13.74
C VAL A 400 -21.19 19.46 -13.13
N GLU A 401 -21.33 20.56 -12.40
CA GLU A 401 -22.59 20.93 -11.75
C GLU A 401 -23.74 21.11 -12.75
N GLY A 402 -23.44 21.64 -13.94
CA GLY A 402 -24.44 21.82 -15.03
C GLY A 402 -24.97 20.53 -15.66
N ARG A 403 -24.39 19.38 -15.36
CA ARG A 403 -24.82 18.06 -15.88
C ARG A 403 -25.80 17.34 -14.95
N GLU A 404 -25.95 17.80 -13.73
CA GLU A 404 -26.83 17.16 -12.76
C GLU A 404 -28.31 17.33 -13.15
N SER A 405 -28.98 16.21 -13.33
CA SER A 405 -30.42 16.20 -13.52
C SER A 405 -31.13 16.41 -12.18
N LYS A 406 -31.98 17.42 -12.07
CA LYS A 406 -32.71 17.76 -10.83
C LYS A 406 -33.63 16.63 -10.31
N ASN A 407 -33.85 15.60 -11.10
CA ASN A 407 -34.79 14.51 -10.81
C ASN A 407 -34.10 13.15 -10.51
N ILE A 408 -32.78 13.07 -10.54
CA ILE A 408 -32.05 11.82 -10.29
C ILE A 408 -31.22 11.98 -9.02
N LYS A 409 -31.31 11.01 -8.09
CA LYS A 409 -30.49 10.96 -6.89
C LYS A 409 -29.03 10.77 -7.32
N THR A 410 -28.18 11.73 -6.96
CA THR A 410 -26.75 11.69 -7.25
C THR A 410 -25.96 11.27 -6.01
N ILE A 411 -25.06 10.31 -6.16
CA ILE A 411 -24.14 9.83 -5.12
C ILE A 411 -22.72 9.99 -5.64
N THR A 412 -21.86 10.53 -4.82
CA THR A 412 -20.42 10.60 -5.13
C THR A 412 -19.71 9.39 -4.53
N MET A 413 -18.93 8.67 -5.33
CA MET A 413 -18.12 7.53 -4.86
C MET A 413 -16.65 7.82 -5.08
N ILE A 414 -15.86 7.69 -4.01
CA ILE A 414 -14.40 7.86 -4.02
C ILE A 414 -13.72 6.54 -3.63
N PRO A 415 -12.49 6.24 -4.09
CA PRO A 415 -11.74 5.10 -3.57
C PRO A 415 -11.17 5.39 -2.17
N LYS A 416 -11.23 4.41 -1.27
CA LYS A 416 -10.66 4.52 0.10
C LYS A 416 -9.16 4.88 0.11
N SER A 417 -8.43 4.59 -0.96
CA SER A 417 -7.02 4.96 -1.09
C SER A 417 -6.76 6.48 -1.08
N MET A 418 -7.80 7.32 -1.21
CA MET A 418 -7.69 8.78 -1.03
C MET A 418 -7.66 9.19 0.45
N LEU A 419 -8.05 8.29 1.35
CA LEU A 419 -8.17 8.55 2.79
C LEU A 419 -7.00 7.92 3.56
N LYS A 420 -6.69 8.47 4.72
CA LYS A 420 -5.76 7.86 5.66
C LYS A 420 -6.31 6.49 6.10
N ALA A 421 -5.42 5.50 6.23
CA ALA A 421 -5.81 4.18 6.71
C ALA A 421 -6.59 4.27 8.03
N GLU A 422 -7.70 3.52 8.12
CA GLU A 422 -8.61 3.45 9.28
C GLU A 422 -9.29 4.79 9.68
N GLU A 423 -9.01 5.88 8.97
CA GLU A 423 -9.60 7.20 9.22
C GLU A 423 -10.29 7.75 7.96
N ASN A 424 -11.26 8.63 8.14
CA ASN A 424 -11.99 9.26 7.05
C ASN A 424 -11.43 10.67 6.76
N VAL A 425 -10.10 10.79 6.64
CA VAL A 425 -9.38 12.07 6.48
C VAL A 425 -8.50 12.04 5.23
N PHE A 426 -8.61 13.07 4.39
CA PHE A 426 -7.77 13.27 3.21
C PHE A 426 -6.37 13.78 3.57
N LEU A 427 -5.50 13.90 2.58
CA LEU A 427 -4.14 14.39 2.77
C LEU A 427 -4.08 15.90 3.12
N ASP A 428 -5.08 16.66 2.77
CA ASP A 428 -5.25 18.08 3.09
C ASP A 428 -6.08 18.34 4.37
N ASP A 429 -6.24 17.30 5.21
CA ASP A 429 -6.92 17.30 6.50
C ASP A 429 -8.45 17.52 6.44
N LEU A 430 -9.03 17.64 5.23
CA LEU A 430 -10.49 17.57 5.08
C LEU A 430 -11.00 16.16 5.40
N THR A 431 -12.17 16.07 6.00
CA THR A 431 -12.84 14.81 6.31
C THR A 431 -13.86 14.43 5.23
N LEU A 432 -14.26 13.17 5.21
CA LEU A 432 -15.36 12.71 4.36
C LEU A 432 -16.66 13.48 4.66
N LYS A 433 -16.88 13.84 5.93
CA LYS A 433 -18.05 14.66 6.36
C LYS A 433 -17.99 16.09 5.80
N ASP A 434 -16.82 16.70 5.79
CA ASP A 434 -16.65 18.01 5.19
C ASP A 434 -16.99 17.97 3.70
N LEU A 435 -16.56 16.89 3.01
CA LEU A 435 -16.88 16.69 1.60
C LEU A 435 -18.40 16.56 1.38
N GLU A 436 -19.11 15.78 2.21
CA GLU A 436 -20.56 15.64 2.15
C GLU A 436 -21.30 16.96 2.38
N GLN A 437 -20.84 17.74 3.37
CA GLN A 437 -21.44 19.05 3.70
C GLN A 437 -21.24 20.04 2.56
N GLU A 438 -20.05 20.11 2.00
CA GLU A 438 -19.71 21.01 0.91
C GLU A 438 -20.44 20.67 -0.40
N LEU A 439 -20.60 19.38 -0.69
CA LEU A 439 -21.28 18.90 -1.89
C LEU A 439 -22.79 18.74 -1.70
N LYS A 440 -23.30 18.79 -0.45
CA LYS A 440 -24.71 18.60 -0.07
C LYS A 440 -25.31 17.30 -0.61
N ARG A 441 -24.51 16.23 -0.62
CA ARG A 441 -24.93 14.91 -1.09
C ARG A 441 -24.12 13.80 -0.39
N THR A 442 -24.59 12.58 -0.52
CA THR A 442 -23.92 11.40 0.05
C THR A 442 -22.61 11.12 -0.67
N VAL A 443 -21.55 10.90 0.11
CA VAL A 443 -20.23 10.48 -0.38
C VAL A 443 -19.90 9.10 0.20
N ILE A 444 -19.59 8.15 -0.66
CA ILE A 444 -19.24 6.77 -0.29
C ILE A 444 -17.77 6.52 -0.58
N ALA A 445 -17.03 6.12 0.43
CA ALA A 445 -15.67 5.63 0.26
C ALA A 445 -15.69 4.12 -0.02
N SER A 446 -15.47 3.75 -1.28
CA SER A 446 -15.43 2.36 -1.72
C SER A 446 -14.05 1.75 -1.53
N SER A 447 -13.99 0.48 -1.12
CA SER A 447 -12.76 -0.30 -1.17
C SER A 447 -12.18 -0.34 -2.59
N VAL A 448 -10.85 -0.46 -2.70
CA VAL A 448 -10.14 -0.69 -3.97
C VAL A 448 -10.21 -2.15 -4.43
N ASP A 449 -11.04 -2.95 -3.81
CA ASP A 449 -11.39 -4.33 -4.14
C ASP A 449 -12.62 -4.34 -5.05
N GLY A 450 -12.56 -5.03 -6.18
CA GLY A 450 -13.62 -5.02 -7.20
C GLY A 450 -14.92 -5.70 -6.74
N LYS A 451 -14.86 -6.70 -5.87
CA LYS A 451 -16.06 -7.38 -5.33
C LYS A 451 -16.79 -6.46 -4.35
N SER A 452 -16.05 -5.79 -3.48
CA SER A 452 -16.59 -4.80 -2.54
C SER A 452 -17.15 -3.57 -3.27
N PHE A 453 -16.51 -3.14 -4.36
CA PHE A 453 -17.02 -2.07 -5.22
C PHE A 453 -18.41 -2.43 -5.79
N VAL A 454 -18.57 -3.60 -6.39
CA VAL A 454 -19.88 -4.05 -6.92
C VAL A 454 -20.91 -4.20 -5.79
N ARG A 455 -20.51 -4.71 -4.62
CA ARG A 455 -21.39 -4.80 -3.45
C ARG A 455 -21.90 -3.44 -3.00
N SER A 456 -21.03 -2.44 -2.90
CA SER A 456 -21.41 -1.07 -2.53
C SER A 456 -22.43 -0.47 -3.52
N LEU A 457 -22.29 -0.75 -4.81
CA LEU A 457 -23.24 -0.32 -5.84
C LEU A 457 -24.63 -0.97 -5.66
N LEU A 458 -24.66 -2.27 -5.28
CA LEU A 458 -25.91 -2.96 -4.99
C LEU A 458 -26.59 -2.45 -3.70
N GLU A 459 -25.83 -2.01 -2.70
CA GLU A 459 -26.37 -1.42 -1.48
C GLU A 459 -26.96 -0.04 -1.72
N ILE A 460 -26.35 0.76 -2.57
CA ILE A 460 -26.89 2.06 -3.02
C ILE A 460 -28.30 1.88 -3.61
N SER A 461 -28.48 0.84 -4.42
CA SER A 461 -29.77 0.57 -5.08
C SER A 461 -30.89 0.19 -4.12
N LYS A 462 -30.56 -0.39 -2.97
CA LYS A 462 -31.56 -0.77 -1.93
C LYS A 462 -31.99 0.41 -1.04
N SER A 463 -31.15 1.44 -0.96
CA SER A 463 -31.38 2.61 -0.11
C SER A 463 -32.11 3.74 -0.86
N THR A 464 -32.51 3.49 -2.09
CA THR A 464 -33.22 4.43 -2.97
C THR A 464 -34.62 3.96 -3.28
#